data_5e377749f14022b8d9c1db49c00c2fe9
#
_entry.id   5e377749f14022b8d9c1db49c00c2fe9
#
_cell.length_a   1.000
_cell.length_b   1.000
_cell.length_c   1.000
_cell.angle_alpha   90.00
_cell.angle_beta   90.00
_cell.angle_gamma   90.00
#
_symmetry.space_group_name_H-M   'P 1'
#
loop_
_entity.id
_entity.type
_entity.pdbx_description
1 polymer ?
#
loop_
_entity_poly.entity_id
_entity_poly.type
_entity_poly.pdbx_seq_one_letter_code
_entity_poly.pdbx_strand_id
1 'polypeptide(L)'
;MQSQVLDDFIDDDTVAFYVDVGPTNSLDGQFVGYTRQVLVTALDDDQAGIVRGDPSQDSLDESSGVVSYLVTLNSQPTQSVDIPIASQNPSIEVSPSTLEFNNTNWSTGITVTATGIDDSVAQGDRSIGINWGPSTSSDTKYEGLTLLATTLTVIDDDSAGIEVGNTNLGVGETGSSVVAKFRLTSEPTQNVELSFSGGVGEVSFSPSNLTFTSGNWDSYQFVTVTGQDDDIDDGLQVETITVQAASLDSVYQGQSTTFVVQNADNDTAGISVGALGTPTITEAGGSTTFTLSLDTRPLNDVTVSFAVNSSRGSIVNGFQVFTPAQWNEERTVTIEAVDDSLDNGNATLTISATSSSLDDLYEDLSVAEQTITIIDDDDAGLVFGAVDGFTVTEGSATEASTTVKLASQPTDDVTINLGSTNILEG
;
A
#
# COMPACT_ATOMS: atom_id res chain seq x y z
N MET A 1 -76.37 -61.66 8.82
CA MET A 1 -76.02 -60.35 9.41
C MET A 1 -74.61 -60.09 9.02
N GLN A 2 -74.34 -59.01 8.34
CA GLN A 2 -72.98 -58.42 8.20
C GLN A 2 -72.85 -57.31 9.19
N SER A 3 -71.97 -57.40 10.14
CA SER A 3 -71.57 -56.29 10.96
C SER A 3 -70.40 -55.59 10.24
N GLN A 4 -70.55 -54.34 9.94
CA GLN A 4 -69.47 -53.49 9.39
C GLN A 4 -68.90 -52.73 10.58
N VAL A 5 -67.61 -52.82 10.81
CA VAL A 5 -66.87 -51.96 11.72
C VAL A 5 -66.72 -50.62 10.95
N LEU A 6 -67.04 -49.48 11.60
CA LEU A 6 -66.81 -48.17 11.01
C LEU A 6 -65.34 -47.82 11.20
N ASP A 7 -64.70 -47.49 10.12
CA ASP A 7 -63.34 -46.93 10.06
C ASP A 7 -63.38 -45.47 10.50
N ASP A 8 -62.48 -45.07 11.36
CA ASP A 8 -62.27 -43.66 11.74
C ASP A 8 -60.79 -43.29 11.46
N PHE A 9 -60.22 -42.36 12.04
CA PHE A 9 -58.83 -41.90 11.86
C PHE A 9 -58.08 -41.82 13.18
N ILE A 10 -58.57 -42.45 14.24
CA ILE A 10 -58.03 -42.36 15.58
C ILE A 10 -57.30 -43.66 15.94
N ASP A 11 -56.01 -43.54 16.41
CA ASP A 11 -55.29 -44.67 16.99
C ASP A 11 -55.89 -44.96 18.38
N ASP A 12 -56.90 -45.86 18.43
CA ASP A 12 -57.61 -46.22 19.67
C ASP A 12 -57.40 -47.67 20.12
N ASP A 13 -56.43 -48.35 19.55
CA ASP A 13 -56.11 -49.76 19.75
C ASP A 13 -57.19 -50.73 19.26
N THR A 14 -56.87 -51.99 19.23
CA THR A 14 -57.78 -53.06 18.89
C THR A 14 -58.84 -53.25 19.96
N VAL A 15 -60.12 -53.10 19.62
CA VAL A 15 -61.27 -53.22 20.53
C VAL A 15 -61.99 -54.51 20.36
N ALA A 16 -62.28 -55.21 21.45
CA ALA A 16 -63.14 -56.41 21.47
C ALA A 16 -64.48 -56.13 22.10
N PHE A 17 -65.54 -56.44 21.42
CA PHE A 17 -66.90 -56.23 21.92
C PHE A 17 -67.78 -57.43 21.60
N TYR A 18 -68.86 -57.59 22.34
CA TYR A 18 -69.81 -58.62 22.11
C TYR A 18 -71.02 -58.16 21.28
N VAL A 19 -71.37 -58.91 20.27
CA VAL A 19 -72.61 -58.68 19.51
C VAL A 19 -73.64 -59.69 19.99
N ASP A 20 -74.75 -59.19 20.53
CA ASP A 20 -75.89 -60.00 20.92
C ASP A 20 -76.72 -60.45 19.71
N VAL A 21 -76.77 -61.73 19.50
CA VAL A 21 -77.59 -62.34 18.48
C VAL A 21 -78.82 -62.91 19.15
N GLY A 22 -79.96 -62.39 18.78
CA GLY A 22 -81.23 -62.75 19.39
C GLY A 22 -81.87 -61.63 20.19
N PRO A 23 -82.94 -61.85 20.91
CA PRO A 23 -83.63 -63.15 21.05
C PRO A 23 -84.29 -63.63 19.71
N THR A 24 -84.26 -64.95 19.47
CA THR A 24 -84.96 -65.53 18.36
C THR A 24 -86.46 -65.40 18.55
N ASN A 25 -87.18 -65.06 17.51
CA ASN A 25 -88.67 -65.09 17.48
C ASN A 25 -89.11 -66.18 16.49
N SER A 26 -89.93 -67.14 16.96
CA SER A 26 -90.45 -68.28 16.18
C SER A 26 -91.80 -68.61 16.65
N LEU A 27 -92.66 -69.19 15.76
CA LEU A 27 -93.90 -69.85 16.10
C LEU A 27 -93.65 -71.27 16.68
N ASP A 28 -92.44 -71.77 16.52
CA ASP A 28 -92.00 -73.01 17.16
C ASP A 28 -91.40 -72.59 18.57
N GLY A 29 -92.18 -72.97 19.59
CA GLY A 29 -91.79 -72.59 21.00
C GLY A 29 -90.43 -73.06 21.47
N GLN A 30 -89.82 -74.04 20.75
CA GLN A 30 -88.49 -74.52 21.08
C GLN A 30 -87.34 -73.58 20.60
N PHE A 31 -87.66 -72.67 19.68
CA PHE A 31 -86.68 -71.69 19.13
C PHE A 31 -86.95 -70.24 19.56
N VAL A 32 -87.81 -70.00 20.55
CA VAL A 32 -88.12 -68.64 21.04
C VAL A 32 -87.20 -68.29 22.16
N GLY A 33 -86.63 -67.04 22.12
CA GLY A 33 -85.86 -66.44 23.21
C GLY A 33 -84.40 -66.87 23.28
N TYR A 34 -83.85 -67.55 22.32
CA TYR A 34 -82.44 -67.91 22.28
C TYR A 34 -81.60 -66.64 21.97
N THR A 35 -80.65 -66.35 22.84
CA THR A 35 -79.63 -65.34 22.70
C THR A 35 -78.24 -65.94 22.70
N ARG A 36 -77.33 -65.37 21.96
CA ARG A 36 -75.89 -65.76 21.96
C ARG A 36 -75.05 -64.55 21.78
N GLN A 37 -74.02 -64.41 22.53
CA GLN A 37 -72.98 -63.37 22.31
C GLN A 37 -71.89 -63.92 21.38
N VAL A 38 -71.53 -63.08 20.42
CA VAL A 38 -70.41 -63.35 19.53
C VAL A 38 -69.38 -62.31 19.81
N LEU A 39 -68.19 -62.73 20.21
CA LEU A 39 -67.06 -61.85 20.38
C LEU A 39 -66.58 -61.36 19.01
N VAL A 40 -66.56 -60.10 18.76
CA VAL A 40 -66.01 -59.43 17.58
C VAL A 40 -64.80 -58.65 18.02
N THR A 41 -63.69 -58.84 17.32
CA THR A 41 -62.48 -58.00 17.48
C THR A 41 -62.41 -57.05 16.30
N ALA A 42 -62.50 -55.78 16.55
CA ALA A 42 -62.18 -54.68 15.59
C ALA A 42 -60.71 -54.43 15.66
N LEU A 43 -60.00 -54.61 14.58
CA LEU A 43 -58.59 -54.22 14.47
C LEU A 43 -58.54 -52.76 14.08
N ASP A 44 -57.73 -52.01 14.82
CA ASP A 44 -57.36 -50.66 14.50
C ASP A 44 -56.27 -50.69 13.46
N ASP A 45 -56.35 -49.89 12.39
CA ASP A 45 -55.35 -49.78 11.32
C ASP A 45 -54.75 -48.37 11.28
N ASP A 46 -55.15 -47.48 12.16
CA ASP A 46 -54.52 -46.19 12.38
C ASP A 46 -53.30 -46.29 13.34
N GLN A 47 -52.33 -45.41 13.11
CA GLN A 47 -51.14 -45.34 14.00
C GLN A 47 -50.75 -43.89 14.21
N ALA A 48 -50.69 -43.51 15.47
CA ALA A 48 -50.23 -42.17 15.88
C ALA A 48 -48.77 -41.95 15.45
N GLY A 49 -48.50 -40.79 14.93
CA GLY A 49 -47.15 -40.40 14.51
C GLY A 49 -47.11 -38.98 13.99
N ILE A 50 -45.92 -38.43 13.93
CA ILE A 50 -45.65 -37.10 13.40
C ILE A 50 -44.90 -37.28 12.09
N VAL A 51 -45.39 -36.67 11.01
CA VAL A 51 -44.74 -36.66 9.69
C VAL A 51 -44.25 -35.26 9.40
N ARG A 52 -42.96 -35.15 9.13
CA ARG A 52 -42.36 -33.95 8.60
C ARG A 52 -42.01 -34.20 7.13
N GLY A 53 -42.54 -33.37 6.26
CA GLY A 53 -42.17 -33.37 4.85
C GLY A 53 -40.71 -32.94 4.65
N ASP A 54 -40.16 -33.17 3.48
CA ASP A 54 -38.85 -32.69 3.08
C ASP A 54 -38.81 -31.17 3.10
N PRO A 55 -37.65 -30.55 3.39
CA PRO A 55 -37.48 -29.09 3.31
C PRO A 55 -37.70 -28.60 1.87
N SER A 56 -38.17 -27.38 1.70
CA SER A 56 -38.32 -26.75 0.38
C SER A 56 -36.96 -26.61 -0.35
N GLN A 57 -35.87 -26.52 0.42
CA GLN A 57 -34.47 -26.53 -0.03
C GLN A 57 -33.54 -26.93 1.12
N ASP A 58 -32.28 -27.34 0.80
CA ASP A 58 -31.33 -27.89 1.78
C ASP A 58 -30.43 -26.78 2.38
N SER A 59 -30.48 -25.57 1.82
CA SER A 59 -29.68 -24.41 2.25
C SER A 59 -30.54 -23.14 2.24
N LEU A 60 -30.09 -22.17 3.00
CA LEU A 60 -30.66 -20.83 3.01
C LEU A 60 -29.55 -19.79 3.10
N ASP A 61 -29.74 -18.66 2.42
CA ASP A 61 -28.86 -17.51 2.54
C ASP A 61 -29.11 -16.81 3.87
N GLU A 62 -28.04 -16.39 4.53
CA GLU A 62 -28.11 -15.70 5.82
C GLU A 62 -28.96 -14.41 5.71
N SER A 63 -28.75 -13.60 4.66
CA SER A 63 -29.37 -12.30 4.49
C SER A 63 -30.87 -12.34 4.15
N SER A 64 -31.39 -13.42 3.56
CA SER A 64 -32.78 -13.45 3.09
C SER A 64 -33.36 -14.85 2.81
N GLY A 65 -32.64 -15.90 3.12
CA GLY A 65 -33.07 -17.27 2.82
C GLY A 65 -34.21 -17.72 3.71
N VAL A 66 -35.18 -18.44 3.13
CA VAL A 66 -36.31 -19.07 3.84
C VAL A 66 -36.48 -20.49 3.38
N VAL A 67 -36.48 -21.42 4.34
CA VAL A 67 -36.79 -22.84 4.10
C VAL A 67 -38.09 -23.20 4.82
N SER A 68 -38.96 -23.95 4.19
CA SER A 68 -40.22 -24.39 4.76
C SER A 68 -40.34 -25.89 4.87
N TYR A 69 -41.04 -26.34 5.93
CA TYR A 69 -41.40 -27.71 6.18
C TYR A 69 -42.90 -27.81 6.41
N LEU A 70 -43.58 -28.80 5.78
CA LEU A 70 -44.95 -29.12 6.14
C LEU A 70 -44.93 -30.25 7.17
N VAL A 71 -45.61 -30.08 8.30
CA VAL A 71 -45.72 -31.09 9.34
C VAL A 71 -47.20 -31.48 9.48
N THR A 72 -47.47 -32.81 9.51
CA THR A 72 -48.80 -33.39 9.71
C THR A 72 -48.74 -34.45 10.81
N LEU A 73 -49.88 -34.89 11.31
CA LEU A 73 -49.99 -36.11 12.08
C LEU A 73 -50.48 -37.26 11.21
N ASN A 74 -50.16 -38.51 11.59
CA ASN A 74 -50.59 -39.69 10.86
C ASN A 74 -52.04 -40.07 11.14
N SER A 75 -52.53 -39.86 12.36
CA SER A 75 -53.89 -40.13 12.78
C SER A 75 -54.49 -38.92 13.51
N GLN A 76 -55.82 -38.89 13.65
CA GLN A 76 -56.53 -37.82 14.31
C GLN A 76 -56.30 -37.90 15.83
N PRO A 77 -55.76 -36.86 16.48
CA PRO A 77 -55.56 -36.85 17.92
C PRO A 77 -56.91 -36.64 18.66
N THR A 78 -57.05 -37.29 19.77
CA THR A 78 -58.21 -37.11 20.67
C THR A 78 -58.11 -35.84 21.55
N GLN A 79 -56.92 -35.29 21.70
CA GLN A 79 -56.60 -34.08 22.46
C GLN A 79 -55.60 -33.26 21.65
N SER A 80 -55.35 -31.98 22.05
CA SER A 80 -54.32 -31.15 21.41
C SER A 80 -52.95 -31.77 21.57
N VAL A 81 -52.13 -31.60 20.52
CA VAL A 81 -50.72 -32.04 20.48
C VAL A 81 -49.85 -30.85 20.15
N ASP A 82 -48.95 -30.51 21.09
CA ASP A 82 -47.99 -29.43 20.95
C ASP A 82 -46.59 -29.95 20.67
N ILE A 83 -45.95 -29.48 19.62
CA ILE A 83 -44.61 -29.87 19.21
C ILE A 83 -43.71 -28.63 19.18
N PRO A 84 -42.81 -28.45 20.19
CA PRO A 84 -41.88 -27.36 20.18
C PRO A 84 -40.80 -27.54 19.11
N ILE A 85 -40.39 -26.43 18.50
CA ILE A 85 -39.34 -26.36 17.48
C ILE A 85 -38.31 -25.32 17.88
N ALA A 86 -37.03 -25.65 17.77
CA ALA A 86 -35.95 -24.71 18.09
C ALA A 86 -34.74 -24.91 17.19
N SER A 87 -34.17 -23.80 16.69
CA SER A 87 -32.86 -23.80 16.09
C SER A 87 -31.78 -24.00 17.16
N GLN A 88 -30.68 -24.67 16.80
CA GLN A 88 -29.51 -24.84 17.66
C GLN A 88 -28.58 -23.63 17.65
N ASN A 89 -28.81 -22.67 16.75
CA ASN A 89 -28.02 -21.48 16.58
C ASN A 89 -28.92 -20.27 16.25
N PRO A 90 -28.62 -19.07 16.81
CA PRO A 90 -29.42 -17.86 16.57
C PRO A 90 -29.41 -17.36 15.12
N SER A 91 -28.50 -17.82 14.27
CA SER A 91 -28.48 -17.49 12.82
C SER A 91 -29.69 -18.03 12.05
N ILE A 92 -30.53 -18.87 12.66
CA ILE A 92 -31.81 -19.31 12.09
C ILE A 92 -32.93 -19.00 13.07
N GLU A 93 -33.93 -18.23 12.63
CA GLU A 93 -35.20 -18.10 13.31
C GLU A 93 -36.20 -19.11 12.76
N VAL A 94 -36.92 -19.83 13.63
CA VAL A 94 -37.99 -20.76 13.26
C VAL A 94 -39.35 -20.24 13.67
N SER A 95 -40.34 -20.33 12.79
CA SER A 95 -41.71 -19.85 13.03
C SER A 95 -42.74 -20.80 12.42
N PRO A 96 -43.78 -21.21 13.17
CA PRO A 96 -43.96 -21.00 14.61
C PRO A 96 -42.95 -21.81 15.43
N SER A 97 -42.65 -21.39 16.67
CA SER A 97 -41.77 -22.12 17.61
C SER A 97 -42.47 -23.29 18.29
N THR A 98 -43.79 -23.44 18.12
CA THR A 98 -44.60 -24.57 18.59
C THR A 98 -45.67 -24.84 17.57
N LEU A 99 -45.86 -26.10 17.16
CA LEU A 99 -46.99 -26.55 16.35
C LEU A 99 -48.10 -27.00 17.28
N GLU A 100 -49.32 -26.49 17.07
CA GLU A 100 -50.50 -26.86 17.85
C GLU A 100 -51.47 -27.63 16.93
N PHE A 101 -51.49 -28.97 17.07
CA PHE A 101 -52.43 -29.83 16.32
C PHE A 101 -53.66 -30.16 17.16
N ASN A 102 -54.78 -30.37 16.48
CA ASN A 102 -56.06 -30.82 17.02
C ASN A 102 -56.79 -31.66 15.97
N ASN A 103 -58.01 -32.07 16.34
CA ASN A 103 -58.83 -32.92 15.51
C ASN A 103 -59.33 -32.27 14.17
N THR A 104 -59.03 -31.01 13.90
CA THR A 104 -59.43 -30.33 12.66
C THR A 104 -58.29 -30.03 11.69
N ASN A 105 -57.06 -29.94 12.18
CA ASN A 105 -55.86 -29.55 11.38
C ASN A 105 -54.81 -30.66 11.23
N TRP A 106 -54.96 -31.80 11.89
CA TRP A 106 -53.99 -32.88 11.95
C TRP A 106 -53.48 -33.35 10.57
N SER A 107 -54.40 -33.49 9.59
CA SER A 107 -54.10 -34.01 8.24
C SER A 107 -53.79 -32.89 7.25
N THR A 108 -54.26 -31.66 7.47
CA THR A 108 -53.93 -30.50 6.59
C THR A 108 -52.53 -29.96 6.82
N GLY A 109 -52.00 -30.17 8.00
CA GLY A 109 -50.66 -29.82 8.37
C GLY A 109 -50.45 -28.34 8.74
N ILE A 110 -49.30 -28.09 9.33
CA ILE A 110 -48.82 -26.74 9.69
C ILE A 110 -47.45 -26.52 9.02
N THR A 111 -47.30 -25.38 8.34
CA THR A 111 -46.02 -25.01 7.73
C THR A 111 -45.12 -24.34 8.77
N VAL A 112 -43.90 -24.82 8.90
CA VAL A 112 -42.81 -24.21 9.65
C VAL A 112 -41.89 -23.53 8.67
N THR A 113 -41.50 -22.30 8.96
CA THR A 113 -40.48 -21.53 8.23
C THR A 113 -39.22 -21.42 9.07
N ALA A 114 -38.06 -21.68 8.47
CA ALA A 114 -36.75 -21.37 8.99
C ALA A 114 -36.19 -20.22 8.14
N THR A 115 -35.88 -19.11 8.81
CA THR A 115 -35.40 -17.87 8.15
C THR A 115 -33.98 -17.59 8.62
N GLY A 116 -33.08 -17.24 7.68
CA GLY A 116 -31.72 -16.77 7.99
C GLY A 116 -31.76 -15.44 8.72
N ILE A 117 -30.86 -15.27 9.65
CA ILE A 117 -30.64 -14.01 10.37
C ILE A 117 -29.26 -13.50 9.96
N ASP A 118 -29.27 -12.40 9.22
CA ASP A 118 -28.10 -11.70 8.71
C ASP A 118 -27.26 -11.11 9.85
N ASP A 119 -25.96 -11.34 9.77
CA ASP A 119 -24.97 -10.60 10.59
C ASP A 119 -23.93 -9.93 9.65
N SER A 120 -22.80 -9.54 10.08
CA SER A 120 -21.77 -8.92 9.23
C SER A 120 -20.42 -9.61 9.43
N VAL A 121 -20.41 -10.83 9.95
CA VAL A 121 -19.22 -11.57 10.35
C VAL A 121 -18.91 -12.66 9.33
N ALA A 122 -17.82 -12.54 8.62
CA ALA A 122 -17.35 -13.60 7.71
C ALA A 122 -16.97 -14.86 8.49
N GLN A 123 -17.87 -15.83 8.55
CA GLN A 123 -17.74 -17.06 9.31
C GLN A 123 -17.65 -18.30 8.40
N GLY A 124 -18.02 -18.14 7.12
CA GLY A 124 -18.21 -19.20 6.16
C GLY A 124 -19.46 -20.03 6.38
N ASP A 125 -19.81 -20.85 5.41
CA ASP A 125 -21.04 -21.67 5.42
C ASP A 125 -21.09 -22.59 6.65
N ARG A 126 -22.26 -22.63 7.30
CA ARG A 126 -22.47 -23.36 8.57
C ARG A 126 -23.62 -24.35 8.47
N SER A 127 -23.44 -25.57 8.99
CA SER A 127 -24.50 -26.55 9.13
C SER A 127 -25.16 -26.42 10.51
N ILE A 128 -26.43 -26.01 10.53
CA ILE A 128 -27.18 -25.72 11.76
C ILE A 128 -28.33 -26.70 11.92
N GLY A 129 -28.47 -27.25 13.12
CA GLY A 129 -29.53 -28.19 13.47
C GLY A 129 -30.82 -27.47 13.88
N ILE A 130 -31.98 -28.06 13.48
CA ILE A 130 -33.31 -27.71 13.97
C ILE A 130 -33.83 -28.91 14.76
N ASN A 131 -34.17 -28.73 16.02
CA ASN A 131 -34.77 -29.74 16.90
C ASN A 131 -36.29 -29.69 16.82
N TRP A 132 -36.92 -30.89 16.87
CA TRP A 132 -38.34 -31.11 16.75
C TRP A 132 -38.85 -31.95 17.91
N GLY A 133 -39.64 -31.37 18.79
CA GLY A 133 -40.22 -32.07 19.94
C GLY A 133 -39.30 -32.19 21.15
N PRO A 134 -39.62 -33.05 22.13
CA PRO A 134 -40.74 -34.02 22.14
C PRO A 134 -42.11 -33.33 22.15
N SER A 135 -43.13 -34.03 21.59
CA SER A 135 -44.53 -33.58 21.67
C SER A 135 -45.06 -33.66 23.12
N THR A 136 -46.00 -32.81 23.41
CA THR A 136 -46.79 -32.86 24.67
C THR A 136 -48.25 -32.93 24.35
N SER A 137 -48.97 -33.88 24.99
CA SER A 137 -50.38 -34.07 24.81
C SER A 137 -51.01 -34.84 25.98
N SER A 138 -52.31 -34.63 26.19
CA SER A 138 -53.10 -35.48 27.05
C SER A 138 -53.60 -36.73 26.33
N ASP A 139 -53.44 -36.84 25.04
CA ASP A 139 -53.56 -38.04 24.24
C ASP A 139 -52.29 -38.88 24.41
N THR A 140 -52.44 -40.05 25.06
CA THR A 140 -51.27 -40.90 25.40
C THR A 140 -50.54 -41.48 24.22
N LYS A 141 -51.20 -41.48 23.01
CA LYS A 141 -50.58 -41.96 21.78
C LYS A 141 -49.64 -40.90 21.18
N TYR A 142 -49.88 -39.64 21.48
CA TYR A 142 -49.08 -38.50 21.00
C TYR A 142 -48.12 -37.90 22.04
N GLU A 143 -48.19 -38.38 23.30
CA GLU A 143 -47.29 -37.90 24.34
C GLU A 143 -45.83 -38.38 24.15
N GLY A 144 -44.87 -37.47 24.13
CA GLY A 144 -43.43 -37.75 24.07
C GLY A 144 -42.89 -38.22 22.74
N LEU A 145 -43.64 -38.09 21.61
CA LEU A 145 -43.13 -38.40 20.29
C LEU A 145 -42.04 -37.42 19.89
N THR A 146 -40.99 -37.91 19.28
CA THR A 146 -39.87 -37.12 18.80
C THR A 146 -39.59 -37.33 17.32
N LEU A 147 -39.19 -36.28 16.62
CA LEU A 147 -38.62 -36.34 15.27
C LEU A 147 -37.09 -36.20 15.37
N LEU A 148 -36.41 -36.80 14.40
CA LEU A 148 -34.96 -36.55 14.24
C LEU A 148 -34.72 -35.06 13.92
N ALA A 149 -33.68 -34.50 14.50
CA ALA A 149 -33.24 -33.16 14.13
C ALA A 149 -32.91 -33.09 12.64
N THR A 150 -33.24 -31.99 12.02
CA THR A 150 -32.80 -31.68 10.64
C THR A 150 -31.62 -30.73 10.67
N THR A 151 -30.80 -30.75 9.63
CA THR A 151 -29.73 -29.79 9.43
C THR A 151 -30.00 -28.98 8.17
N LEU A 152 -29.74 -27.66 8.25
CA LEU A 152 -29.71 -26.73 7.10
C LEU A 152 -28.32 -26.14 6.98
N THR A 153 -27.86 -25.95 5.75
CA THR A 153 -26.68 -25.15 5.48
C THR A 153 -27.08 -23.69 5.39
N VAL A 154 -26.54 -22.87 6.27
CA VAL A 154 -26.61 -21.40 6.18
C VAL A 154 -25.43 -20.92 5.36
N ILE A 155 -25.71 -20.25 4.27
CA ILE A 155 -24.71 -19.67 3.36
C ILE A 155 -24.38 -18.28 3.87
N ASP A 156 -23.10 -18.06 4.20
CA ASP A 156 -22.53 -16.78 4.63
C ASP A 156 -22.29 -15.91 3.39
N ASP A 157 -22.78 -14.69 3.36
CA ASP A 157 -22.58 -13.73 2.27
C ASP A 157 -21.52 -12.65 2.61
N ASP A 158 -20.92 -12.71 3.79
CA ASP A 158 -19.86 -11.83 4.20
C ASP A 158 -18.48 -12.30 3.75
N SER A 159 -17.58 -11.36 3.53
CA SER A 159 -16.20 -11.66 3.13
C SER A 159 -15.24 -10.72 3.85
N ALA A 160 -14.27 -11.32 4.56
CA ALA A 160 -13.23 -10.57 5.24
C ALA A 160 -12.24 -9.95 4.24
N GLY A 161 -11.98 -8.67 4.39
CA GLY A 161 -11.05 -7.94 3.54
C GLY A 161 -10.73 -6.54 4.08
N ILE A 162 -9.77 -5.89 3.41
CA ILE A 162 -9.35 -4.52 3.71
C ILE A 162 -9.74 -3.64 2.53
N GLU A 163 -10.62 -2.68 2.75
CA GLU A 163 -10.97 -1.67 1.76
C GLU A 163 -10.04 -0.46 1.87
N VAL A 164 -9.40 -0.11 0.75
CA VAL A 164 -8.59 1.10 0.59
C VAL A 164 -9.42 2.13 -0.14
N GLY A 165 -9.75 3.23 0.52
CA GLY A 165 -10.61 4.25 -0.08
C GLY A 165 -9.94 5.12 -1.14
N ASN A 166 -8.60 5.18 -1.15
CA ASN A 166 -7.78 5.90 -2.15
C ASN A 166 -6.60 5.02 -2.52
N THR A 167 -6.52 4.57 -3.76
CA THR A 167 -5.49 3.61 -4.21
C THR A 167 -4.28 4.25 -4.90
N ASN A 168 -4.33 5.55 -5.18
CA ASN A 168 -3.24 6.31 -5.80
C ASN A 168 -3.16 7.69 -5.14
N LEU A 169 -2.06 7.98 -4.48
CA LEU A 169 -1.82 9.17 -3.68
C LEU A 169 -0.58 9.90 -4.20
N GLY A 170 -0.56 11.23 -4.11
CA GLY A 170 0.59 12.04 -4.48
C GLY A 170 1.05 12.89 -3.29
N VAL A 171 2.34 12.86 -3.02
CA VAL A 171 3.07 13.72 -2.09
C VAL A 171 4.28 14.31 -2.80
N GLY A 172 5.07 15.13 -2.14
CA GLY A 172 6.34 15.66 -2.65
C GLY A 172 7.33 15.74 -1.51
N GLU A 173 8.61 15.69 -1.84
CA GLU A 173 9.75 15.69 -0.93
C GLU A 173 9.81 16.93 -0.06
N THR A 174 9.21 18.04 -0.47
CA THR A 174 9.07 19.24 0.38
C THR A 174 8.28 18.99 1.68
N GLY A 175 7.93 17.73 2.02
CA GLY A 175 7.18 17.36 3.21
C GLY A 175 5.67 17.54 3.05
N SER A 176 5.16 17.56 1.83
CA SER A 176 3.72 17.60 1.60
C SER A 176 3.06 16.29 2.05
N SER A 177 1.80 16.36 2.48
CA SER A 177 1.09 15.21 3.05
C SER A 177 -0.27 15.02 2.42
N VAL A 178 -0.72 13.76 2.40
CA VAL A 178 -2.04 13.33 1.94
C VAL A 178 -2.61 12.31 2.92
N VAL A 179 -3.92 12.12 2.92
CA VAL A 179 -4.59 11.19 3.82
C VAL A 179 -5.02 9.95 3.07
N ALA A 180 -4.52 8.80 3.47
CA ALA A 180 -5.04 7.48 3.11
C ALA A 180 -6.15 7.06 4.08
N LYS A 181 -7.14 6.31 3.61
CA LYS A 181 -8.26 5.85 4.44
C LYS A 181 -8.56 4.37 4.22
N PHE A 182 -8.86 3.68 5.31
CA PHE A 182 -9.04 2.23 5.36
C PHE A 182 -10.25 1.87 6.21
N ARG A 183 -10.94 0.79 5.84
CA ARG A 183 -11.93 0.09 6.67
C ARG A 183 -11.90 -1.41 6.36
N LEU A 184 -12.54 -2.21 7.19
CA LEU A 184 -12.74 -3.63 6.91
C LEU A 184 -14.03 -3.84 6.12
N THR A 185 -14.19 -5.01 5.50
CA THR A 185 -15.36 -5.37 4.71
C THR A 185 -16.36 -6.23 5.47
N SER A 186 -15.96 -6.81 6.62
CA SER A 186 -16.83 -7.55 7.54
C SER A 186 -16.45 -7.27 9.00
N GLU A 187 -17.35 -7.57 9.92
CA GLU A 187 -17.13 -7.40 11.36
C GLU A 187 -16.11 -8.43 11.87
N PRO A 188 -14.98 -8.00 12.48
CA PRO A 188 -14.02 -8.93 13.03
C PRO A 188 -14.45 -9.45 14.39
N THR A 189 -14.21 -10.75 14.63
CA THR A 189 -14.45 -11.40 15.94
C THR A 189 -13.37 -11.06 16.98
N GLN A 190 -12.22 -10.58 16.54
CA GLN A 190 -11.10 -10.09 17.33
C GLN A 190 -10.52 -8.83 16.70
N ASN A 191 -9.82 -8.00 17.49
CA ASN A 191 -9.19 -6.79 16.96
C ASN A 191 -8.25 -7.12 15.79
N VAL A 192 -8.30 -6.27 14.75
CA VAL A 192 -7.42 -6.33 13.57
C VAL A 192 -6.51 -5.12 13.59
N GLU A 193 -5.21 -5.34 13.59
CA GLU A 193 -4.20 -4.30 13.47
C GLU A 193 -3.70 -4.25 12.02
N LEU A 194 -3.81 -3.10 11.35
CA LEU A 194 -3.22 -2.85 10.04
C LEU A 194 -1.88 -2.13 10.19
N SER A 195 -0.85 -2.66 9.56
CA SER A 195 0.48 -2.06 9.45
C SER A 195 0.82 -1.72 8.01
N PHE A 196 1.71 -0.75 7.81
CA PHE A 196 2.11 -0.23 6.50
C PHE A 196 3.59 -0.52 6.27
N SER A 197 3.94 -0.99 5.06
CA SER A 197 5.32 -1.26 4.66
C SER A 197 5.55 -0.96 3.18
N GLY A 198 6.77 -0.53 2.84
CA GLY A 198 7.17 0.00 1.53
C GLY A 198 7.52 1.49 1.62
N GLY A 199 8.03 2.07 0.54
CA GLY A 199 8.41 3.48 0.43
C GLY A 199 9.49 3.92 1.42
N VAL A 200 10.47 3.05 1.66
CA VAL A 200 11.57 3.34 2.60
C VAL A 200 12.47 4.45 2.04
N GLY A 201 12.54 5.55 2.78
CA GLY A 201 13.26 6.74 2.34
C GLY A 201 12.34 7.79 1.72
N GLU A 202 11.27 7.36 1.06
CA GLU A 202 10.38 8.20 0.25
C GLU A 202 9.16 8.72 1.02
N VAL A 203 8.60 7.90 1.90
CA VAL A 203 7.37 8.26 2.62
C VAL A 203 7.37 7.78 4.07
N SER A 204 6.62 8.51 4.90
CA SER A 204 6.34 8.13 6.29
C SER A 204 4.84 8.09 6.56
N PHE A 205 4.45 7.31 7.58
CA PHE A 205 3.05 7.06 7.95
C PHE A 205 2.78 7.50 9.38
N SER A 206 1.68 8.24 9.58
CA SER A 206 1.24 8.64 10.91
C SER A 206 -0.30 8.57 11.04
N PRO A 207 -0.85 7.71 11.96
CA PRO A 207 -0.14 6.73 12.78
C PRO A 207 0.50 5.60 11.93
N SER A 208 1.46 4.87 12.51
CA SER A 208 2.14 3.75 11.83
C SER A 208 1.29 2.49 11.72
N ASN A 209 0.21 2.39 12.48
CA ASN A 209 -0.76 1.31 12.46
C ASN A 209 -2.16 1.81 12.82
N LEU A 210 -3.18 1.06 12.37
CA LEU A 210 -4.59 1.27 12.69
C LEU A 210 -5.14 0.05 13.41
N THR A 211 -6.07 0.24 14.35
CA THR A 211 -6.75 -0.86 15.03
C THR A 211 -8.24 -0.81 14.76
N PHE A 212 -8.77 -1.90 14.21
CA PHE A 212 -10.18 -2.13 13.99
C PHE A 212 -10.75 -3.12 15.01
N THR A 213 -11.96 -2.86 15.46
CA THR A 213 -12.72 -3.67 16.41
C THR A 213 -14.11 -3.92 15.86
N SER A 214 -14.90 -4.79 16.47
CA SER A 214 -16.31 -4.99 16.14
C SER A 214 -17.17 -3.71 16.21
N GLY A 215 -16.72 -2.66 16.89
CA GLY A 215 -17.46 -1.40 17.00
C GLY A 215 -17.06 -0.30 16.00
N ASN A 216 -16.03 -0.50 15.17
CA ASN A 216 -15.53 0.53 14.26
C ASN A 216 -15.02 0.00 12.90
N TRP A 217 -15.23 -1.26 12.61
CA TRP A 217 -14.70 -1.94 11.43
C TRP A 217 -15.18 -1.35 10.10
N ASP A 218 -16.42 -0.91 10.03
CA ASP A 218 -17.09 -0.33 8.86
C ASP A 218 -16.79 1.16 8.66
N SER A 219 -16.17 1.78 9.65
CA SER A 219 -15.88 3.22 9.66
C SER A 219 -14.45 3.47 9.19
N TYR A 220 -14.27 4.39 8.23
CA TYR A 220 -12.94 4.74 7.75
C TYR A 220 -12.06 5.29 8.86
N GLN A 221 -10.88 4.68 9.03
CA GLN A 221 -9.77 5.24 9.78
C GLN A 221 -8.73 5.82 8.82
N PHE A 222 -7.92 6.75 9.32
CA PHE A 222 -7.10 7.61 8.51
C PHE A 222 -5.62 7.50 8.89
N VAL A 223 -4.76 7.52 7.86
CA VAL A 223 -3.30 7.60 8.01
C VAL A 223 -2.82 8.78 7.16
N THR A 224 -2.06 9.66 7.75
CA THR A 224 -1.34 10.71 7.03
C THR A 224 -0.09 10.10 6.42
N VAL A 225 0.05 10.21 5.10
CA VAL A 225 1.23 9.85 4.33
C VAL A 225 1.97 11.14 4.01
N THR A 226 3.25 11.24 4.38
CA THR A 226 4.08 12.43 4.17
C THR A 226 5.29 12.06 3.33
N GLY A 227 5.55 12.82 2.26
CA GLY A 227 6.77 12.70 1.45
C GLY A 227 8.00 13.02 2.29
N GLN A 228 9.07 12.28 2.07
CA GLN A 228 10.36 12.49 2.72
C GLN A 228 11.31 13.14 1.71
N ASP A 229 12.04 14.14 2.21
CA ASP A 229 13.03 14.91 1.49
C ASP A 229 14.38 14.19 1.55
N ASP A 230 15.04 14.08 0.41
CA ASP A 230 16.46 13.72 0.41
C ASP A 230 17.24 14.74 -0.44
N ASP A 231 18.42 14.50 -0.86
CA ASP A 231 19.24 15.44 -1.64
C ASP A 231 19.60 14.85 -3.03
N ILE A 232 18.87 13.86 -3.53
CA ILE A 232 19.16 13.18 -4.81
C ILE A 232 18.14 13.63 -5.85
N ASP A 233 18.60 14.08 -7.01
CA ASP A 233 17.74 14.22 -8.19
C ASP A 233 17.48 12.82 -8.76
N ASP A 234 16.41 12.15 -8.31
CA ASP A 234 16.02 10.81 -8.77
C ASP A 234 14.64 10.78 -9.47
N GLY A 235 14.03 11.96 -9.60
CA GLY A 235 12.77 12.18 -10.27
C GLY A 235 11.58 11.65 -9.49
N LEU A 236 10.44 11.49 -10.16
CA LEU A 236 9.21 11.01 -9.52
C LEU A 236 9.36 9.57 -9.03
N GLN A 237 9.38 9.37 -7.72
CA GLN A 237 9.39 8.04 -7.12
C GLN A 237 7.96 7.48 -7.01
N VAL A 238 7.78 6.20 -7.37
CA VAL A 238 6.47 5.53 -7.37
C VAL A 238 6.53 4.30 -6.48
N GLU A 239 5.98 4.43 -5.28
CA GLU A 239 6.07 3.44 -4.24
C GLU A 239 4.80 2.62 -4.09
N THR A 240 4.94 1.30 -4.03
CA THR A 240 3.84 0.38 -3.69
C THR A 240 3.88 0.07 -2.20
N ILE A 241 2.86 0.56 -1.50
CA ILE A 241 2.72 0.35 -0.07
C ILE A 241 1.85 -0.87 0.18
N THR A 242 2.38 -1.81 0.96
CA THR A 242 1.65 -2.98 1.42
C THR A 242 0.99 -2.68 2.77
N VAL A 243 -0.31 -2.94 2.85
CA VAL A 243 -1.11 -2.91 4.07
C VAL A 243 -1.32 -4.35 4.51
N GLN A 244 -0.90 -4.70 5.72
CA GLN A 244 -1.00 -6.06 6.24
C GLN A 244 -1.79 -6.10 7.54
N ALA A 245 -2.73 -7.05 7.63
CA ALA A 245 -3.52 -7.32 8.82
C ALA A 245 -2.84 -8.35 9.72
N ALA A 246 -2.85 -8.07 11.04
CA ALA A 246 -2.51 -9.00 12.09
C ALA A 246 -3.69 -9.11 13.06
N SER A 247 -4.18 -10.32 13.31
CA SER A 247 -5.33 -10.56 14.18
C SER A 247 -5.31 -11.97 14.77
N LEU A 248 -6.03 -12.18 15.88
CA LEU A 248 -6.41 -13.51 16.35
C LEU A 248 -7.67 -14.04 15.66
N ASP A 249 -8.36 -13.21 14.91
CA ASP A 249 -9.41 -13.63 13.99
C ASP A 249 -8.77 -14.30 12.77
N SER A 250 -9.08 -15.57 12.54
CA SER A 250 -8.43 -16.39 11.52
C SER A 250 -8.72 -15.93 10.10
N VAL A 251 -9.86 -15.28 9.85
CA VAL A 251 -10.22 -14.79 8.50
C VAL A 251 -9.49 -13.50 8.15
N TYR A 252 -9.05 -12.73 9.15
CA TYR A 252 -8.27 -11.52 8.96
C TYR A 252 -6.76 -11.74 9.10
N GLN A 253 -6.33 -12.83 9.75
CA GLN A 253 -4.90 -13.08 9.96
C GLN A 253 -4.14 -13.23 8.65
N GLY A 254 -3.23 -12.30 8.38
CA GLY A 254 -2.38 -12.30 7.19
C GLY A 254 -3.06 -11.76 5.92
N GLN A 255 -4.28 -11.24 6.01
CA GLN A 255 -4.89 -10.48 4.91
C GLN A 255 -4.01 -9.30 4.53
N SER A 256 -3.91 -8.99 3.23
CA SER A 256 -3.11 -7.88 2.74
C SER A 256 -3.73 -7.23 1.52
N THR A 257 -3.46 -5.95 1.36
CA THR A 257 -3.80 -5.17 0.17
C THR A 257 -2.70 -4.16 -0.11
N THR A 258 -2.78 -3.43 -1.21
CA THR A 258 -1.77 -2.43 -1.59
C THR A 258 -2.42 -1.15 -2.07
N PHE A 259 -1.67 -0.04 -1.94
CA PHE A 259 -1.95 1.22 -2.61
C PHE A 259 -0.64 1.85 -3.09
N VAL A 260 -0.74 2.82 -3.99
CA VAL A 260 0.42 3.48 -4.60
C VAL A 260 0.56 4.89 -4.05
N VAL A 261 1.80 5.28 -3.75
CA VAL A 261 2.17 6.66 -3.41
C VAL A 261 3.21 7.13 -4.42
N GLN A 262 3.00 8.31 -4.96
CA GLN A 262 3.95 9.03 -5.81
C GLN A 262 4.59 10.13 -4.98
N ASN A 263 5.92 10.12 -4.84
CA ASN A 263 6.69 11.19 -4.22
C ASN A 263 7.33 12.02 -5.32
N ALA A 264 7.00 13.31 -5.38
CA ALA A 264 7.54 14.21 -6.39
C ALA A 264 8.85 14.81 -5.89
N ASP A 265 9.92 14.53 -6.62
CA ASP A 265 11.25 15.07 -6.44
C ASP A 265 11.26 16.61 -6.57
N ASN A 266 12.03 17.29 -5.74
CA ASN A 266 12.27 18.72 -5.77
C ASN A 266 13.71 19.11 -6.06
N ASP A 267 14.59 18.16 -6.23
CA ASP A 267 15.99 18.33 -6.49
C ASP A 267 16.30 18.44 -7.99
N THR A 268 17.41 19.07 -8.32
CA THR A 268 17.89 19.19 -9.70
C THR A 268 19.41 19.15 -9.70
N ALA A 269 19.97 18.17 -10.38
CA ALA A 269 21.41 17.99 -10.49
C ALA A 269 22.07 19.18 -11.20
N GLY A 270 23.15 19.67 -10.59
CA GLY A 270 23.88 20.83 -11.10
C GLY A 270 25.22 21.02 -10.44
N ILE A 271 26.01 21.94 -11.00
CA ILE A 271 27.31 22.34 -10.45
C ILE A 271 27.28 23.85 -10.24
N SER A 272 27.24 24.27 -8.99
CA SER A 272 27.29 25.66 -8.60
C SER A 272 28.72 26.18 -8.58
N VAL A 273 28.91 27.38 -9.15
CA VAL A 273 30.20 28.07 -9.22
C VAL A 273 30.13 29.28 -8.33
N GLY A 274 30.99 29.33 -7.33
CA GLY A 274 31.14 30.49 -6.45
C GLY A 274 31.76 31.69 -7.15
N ALA A 275 31.69 32.83 -6.50
CA ALA A 275 32.23 34.08 -7.05
C ALA A 275 33.74 34.00 -7.31
N LEU A 276 34.18 34.51 -8.43
CA LEU A 276 35.59 34.69 -8.74
C LEU A 276 36.20 35.72 -7.76
N GLY A 277 37.36 35.39 -7.19
CA GLY A 277 38.07 36.27 -6.24
C GLY A 277 38.45 37.60 -6.86
N THR A 278 39.51 37.63 -7.64
CA THR A 278 39.91 38.84 -8.39
C THR A 278 39.83 38.55 -9.89
N PRO A 279 39.09 39.34 -10.68
CA PRO A 279 38.95 39.13 -12.13
C PRO A 279 40.21 39.54 -12.90
N THR A 280 41.23 40.15 -12.22
CA THR A 280 42.45 40.63 -12.83
C THR A 280 43.64 40.19 -11.96
N ILE A 281 44.64 39.59 -12.57
CA ILE A 281 45.92 39.17 -11.94
C ILE A 281 47.08 39.64 -12.81
N THR A 282 48.24 39.81 -12.21
CA THR A 282 49.48 40.17 -12.93
C THR A 282 50.19 38.88 -13.35
N GLU A 283 50.90 38.95 -14.46
CA GLU A 283 51.70 37.85 -15.00
C GLU A 283 52.79 37.42 -14.00
N ALA A 284 53.45 38.37 -13.35
CA ALA A 284 54.49 38.12 -12.36
C ALA A 284 53.98 37.44 -11.09
N GLY A 285 53.43 36.19 -11.21
CA GLY A 285 53.02 35.32 -10.11
C GLY A 285 51.66 35.66 -9.49
N GLY A 286 50.77 36.36 -10.21
CA GLY A 286 49.40 36.60 -9.78
C GLY A 286 48.56 35.34 -9.77
N SER A 287 47.65 35.21 -8.79
CA SER A 287 46.70 34.11 -8.70
C SER A 287 45.31 34.58 -8.25
N THR A 288 44.29 33.82 -8.61
CA THR A 288 42.92 34.02 -8.16
C THR A 288 42.23 32.68 -7.97
N THR A 289 41.08 32.67 -7.29
CA THR A 289 40.34 31.46 -6.96
C THR A 289 38.86 31.64 -7.16
N PHE A 290 38.16 30.55 -7.43
CA PHE A 290 36.72 30.41 -7.28
C PHE A 290 36.41 29.08 -6.59
N THR A 291 35.15 28.85 -6.15
CA THR A 291 34.72 27.63 -5.51
C THR A 291 33.72 26.86 -6.41
N LEU A 292 33.62 25.56 -6.23
CA LEU A 292 32.63 24.70 -6.83
C LEU A 292 31.98 23.83 -5.75
N SER A 293 30.68 23.56 -5.89
CA SER A 293 29.93 22.52 -5.18
C SER A 293 28.96 21.85 -6.12
N LEU A 294 28.50 20.65 -5.82
CA LEU A 294 27.35 20.08 -6.49
C LEU A 294 26.06 20.63 -5.86
N ASP A 295 24.98 20.62 -6.63
CA ASP A 295 23.67 21.11 -6.15
C ASP A 295 22.84 19.98 -5.50
N THR A 296 23.09 18.71 -5.88
CA THR A 296 22.45 17.51 -5.32
C THR A 296 23.49 16.42 -5.06
N ARG A 297 23.14 15.44 -4.28
CA ARG A 297 23.99 14.29 -3.95
C ARG A 297 24.06 13.31 -5.13
N PRO A 298 25.22 13.12 -5.74
CA PRO A 298 25.36 12.17 -6.84
C PRO A 298 25.32 10.72 -6.34
N LEU A 299 24.91 9.80 -7.19
CA LEU A 299 24.95 8.36 -6.91
C LEU A 299 26.37 7.77 -7.02
N ASN A 300 27.26 8.47 -7.78
CA ASN A 300 28.65 8.06 -8.00
C ASN A 300 29.58 9.28 -7.93
N ASP A 301 30.89 9.03 -7.81
CA ASP A 301 31.89 10.11 -7.80
C ASP A 301 31.78 10.96 -9.09
N VAL A 302 31.82 12.30 -8.92
CA VAL A 302 31.83 13.27 -10.01
C VAL A 302 33.18 13.92 -10.10
N THR A 303 33.83 13.83 -11.26
CA THR A 303 35.11 14.49 -11.56
C THR A 303 34.83 15.69 -12.46
N VAL A 304 35.16 16.91 -11.99
CA VAL A 304 35.10 18.14 -12.79
C VAL A 304 36.49 18.48 -13.29
N SER A 305 36.68 18.42 -14.61
CA SER A 305 37.96 18.68 -15.27
C SER A 305 37.95 20.07 -15.92
N PHE A 306 39.07 20.79 -15.81
CA PHE A 306 39.22 22.16 -16.30
C PHE A 306 40.11 22.26 -17.52
N ALA A 307 39.79 23.19 -18.39
CA ALA A 307 40.61 23.60 -19.51
C ALA A 307 40.74 25.09 -19.60
N VAL A 308 41.89 25.59 -20.06
CA VAL A 308 42.15 27.00 -20.35
C VAL A 308 42.41 27.22 -21.81
N ASN A 309 41.99 28.37 -22.34
CA ASN A 309 42.13 28.75 -23.76
C ASN A 309 43.51 29.33 -24.11
N SER A 310 44.40 29.54 -23.15
CA SER A 310 45.71 30.17 -23.35
C SER A 310 46.77 29.60 -22.42
N SER A 311 48.01 29.49 -22.90
CA SER A 311 49.18 29.11 -22.09
C SER A 311 49.67 30.16 -21.11
N ARG A 312 49.09 31.38 -21.13
CA ARG A 312 49.45 32.47 -20.18
C ARG A 312 48.84 32.27 -18.75
N GLY A 313 48.00 31.21 -18.58
CA GLY A 313 47.50 30.82 -17.28
C GLY A 313 47.41 29.32 -17.13
N SER A 314 47.40 28.86 -15.92
CA SER A 314 47.30 27.44 -15.54
C SER A 314 46.35 27.25 -14.38
N ILE A 315 45.77 26.06 -14.25
CA ILE A 315 44.91 25.65 -13.14
C ILE A 315 45.69 24.68 -12.25
N VAL A 316 45.76 24.97 -10.98
CA VAL A 316 46.37 24.06 -10.02
C VAL A 316 45.50 22.83 -9.85
N ASN A 317 46.10 21.65 -10.01
CA ASN A 317 45.48 20.32 -9.96
C ASN A 317 44.51 19.94 -11.13
N GLY A 318 44.17 20.83 -12.05
CA GLY A 318 43.45 20.53 -13.32
C GLY A 318 42.09 19.82 -13.19
N PHE A 319 41.69 19.32 -12.04
CA PHE A 319 40.39 18.68 -11.77
C PHE A 319 40.03 18.74 -10.28
N GLN A 320 38.71 18.55 -10.00
CA GLN A 320 38.15 18.35 -8.66
C GLN A 320 37.29 17.09 -8.64
N VAL A 321 37.26 16.37 -7.51
CA VAL A 321 36.46 15.17 -7.34
C VAL A 321 35.49 15.38 -6.18
N PHE A 322 34.20 15.09 -6.44
CA PHE A 322 33.13 15.06 -5.45
C PHE A 322 32.66 13.63 -5.27
N THR A 323 32.62 13.17 -4.02
CA THR A 323 32.06 11.85 -3.69
C THR A 323 30.63 12.03 -3.18
N PRO A 324 29.76 10.98 -3.22
CA PRO A 324 28.42 11.03 -2.62
C PRO A 324 28.38 11.48 -1.15
N ALA A 325 29.47 11.27 -0.42
CA ALA A 325 29.58 11.68 0.99
C ALA A 325 30.05 13.14 1.20
N GLN A 326 30.58 13.78 0.14
CA GLN A 326 31.21 15.11 0.20
C GLN A 326 30.76 16.00 -0.96
N TRP A 327 29.56 15.77 -1.46
CA TRP A 327 29.04 16.44 -2.65
C TRP A 327 28.82 17.95 -2.43
N ASN A 328 28.37 18.35 -1.24
CA ASN A 328 28.06 19.74 -0.86
C ASN A 328 29.27 20.49 -0.26
N GLU A 329 30.43 19.85 -0.17
CA GLU A 329 31.64 20.52 0.29
C GLU A 329 32.22 21.39 -0.84
N GLU A 330 32.40 22.69 -0.60
CA GLU A 330 33.03 23.57 -1.57
C GLU A 330 34.48 23.15 -1.87
N ARG A 331 34.81 23.05 -3.15
CA ARG A 331 36.15 22.78 -3.66
C ARG A 331 36.72 24.07 -4.24
N THR A 332 37.90 24.48 -3.78
CA THR A 332 38.60 25.69 -4.28
C THR A 332 39.40 25.34 -5.53
N VAL A 333 39.20 26.09 -6.59
CA VAL A 333 39.97 26.05 -7.83
C VAL A 333 40.90 27.26 -7.85
N THR A 334 42.18 27.04 -8.00
CA THR A 334 43.20 28.09 -8.07
C THR A 334 43.69 28.24 -9.50
N ILE A 335 43.68 29.47 -10.00
CA ILE A 335 44.21 29.86 -11.30
C ILE A 335 45.49 30.68 -11.03
N GLU A 336 46.55 30.34 -11.71
CA GLU A 336 47.84 31.03 -11.64
C GLU A 336 48.20 31.58 -13.03
N ALA A 337 48.68 32.83 -13.05
CA ALA A 337 49.28 33.40 -14.25
C ALA A 337 50.63 32.74 -14.51
N VAL A 338 51.00 32.60 -15.76
CA VAL A 338 52.31 32.11 -16.22
C VAL A 338 53.12 33.31 -16.69
N ASP A 339 54.20 33.61 -15.93
CA ASP A 339 55.16 34.67 -16.19
C ASP A 339 56.02 34.31 -17.41
N ASP A 340 56.15 35.24 -18.36
CA ASP A 340 57.16 35.15 -19.42
C ASP A 340 58.01 36.47 -19.42
N SER A 341 58.69 36.80 -20.45
CA SER A 341 59.50 38.05 -20.53
C SER A 341 59.15 38.82 -21.79
N LEU A 342 58.00 38.58 -22.41
CA LEU A 342 57.58 39.16 -23.65
C LEU A 342 56.57 40.31 -23.39
N ASP A 343 56.86 41.54 -23.85
CA ASP A 343 55.82 42.55 -23.94
C ASP A 343 54.84 42.15 -25.05
N ASN A 344 53.81 41.35 -24.67
CA ASN A 344 52.80 40.81 -25.60
C ASN A 344 51.38 41.35 -25.29
N GLY A 345 51.28 42.27 -24.30
CA GLY A 345 50.07 42.92 -23.88
C GLY A 345 49.14 42.06 -23.04
N ASN A 346 48.13 42.63 -22.39
CA ASN A 346 47.21 41.95 -21.52
C ASN A 346 46.46 40.82 -22.26
N ALA A 347 46.26 39.71 -21.59
CA ALA A 347 45.53 38.54 -22.11
C ALA A 347 44.22 38.33 -21.35
N THR A 348 43.21 37.81 -22.07
CA THR A 348 41.99 37.26 -21.46
C THR A 348 42.11 35.73 -21.44
N LEU A 349 42.04 35.15 -20.21
CA LEU A 349 42.01 33.73 -19.96
C LEU A 349 40.57 33.31 -19.70
N THR A 350 40.05 32.37 -20.49
CA THR A 350 38.75 31.68 -20.27
C THR A 350 39.03 30.32 -19.77
N ILE A 351 38.36 29.98 -18.64
CA ILE A 351 38.36 28.68 -17.99
C ILE A 351 37.05 28.00 -18.29
N SER A 352 37.08 26.89 -18.96
CA SER A 352 35.94 26.00 -19.16
C SER A 352 36.10 24.73 -18.30
N ALA A 353 34.98 24.12 -17.92
CA ALA A 353 34.99 22.86 -17.19
C ALA A 353 33.84 21.97 -17.63
N THR A 354 34.08 20.65 -17.54
CA THR A 354 33.07 19.62 -17.79
C THR A 354 33.17 18.56 -16.70
N SER A 355 32.05 17.94 -16.36
CA SER A 355 32.01 16.83 -15.43
C SER A 355 32.11 15.48 -16.16
N SER A 356 32.48 14.46 -15.41
CA SER A 356 32.43 13.04 -15.81
C SER A 356 32.05 12.20 -14.60
N SER A 357 31.05 11.34 -14.74
CA SER A 357 30.53 10.47 -13.69
C SER A 357 29.96 9.19 -14.27
N LEU A 358 29.71 8.17 -13.42
CA LEU A 358 28.83 7.04 -13.71
C LEU A 358 27.37 7.34 -13.34
N ASP A 359 27.11 8.49 -12.76
CA ASP A 359 25.79 9.04 -12.56
C ASP A 359 25.41 9.84 -13.81
N ASP A 360 24.41 9.35 -14.53
CA ASP A 360 23.99 9.93 -15.84
C ASP A 360 23.58 11.41 -15.73
N LEU A 361 23.09 11.85 -14.54
CA LEU A 361 22.69 13.24 -14.32
C LEU A 361 23.89 14.19 -14.17
N TYR A 362 25.05 13.65 -13.86
CA TYR A 362 26.32 14.38 -13.70
C TYR A 362 27.32 14.11 -14.83
N GLU A 363 27.00 13.26 -15.81
CA GLU A 363 27.86 13.04 -16.98
C GLU A 363 27.74 14.21 -17.98
N ASP A 364 28.86 14.71 -18.45
CA ASP A 364 28.97 15.78 -19.45
C ASP A 364 28.26 17.10 -19.10
N LEU A 365 28.02 17.39 -17.81
CA LEU A 365 27.49 18.69 -17.42
C LEU A 365 28.49 19.80 -17.70
N SER A 366 28.06 20.86 -18.36
CA SER A 366 28.85 22.06 -18.57
C SER A 366 28.82 22.96 -17.32
N VAL A 367 29.98 23.39 -16.89
CA VAL A 367 30.14 24.36 -15.78
C VAL A 367 30.20 25.77 -16.36
N ALA A 368 29.64 26.75 -15.65
CA ALA A 368 29.68 28.14 -16.09
C ALA A 368 31.13 28.63 -16.26
N GLU A 369 31.47 29.14 -17.46
CA GLU A 369 32.80 29.62 -17.79
C GLU A 369 33.22 30.80 -16.88
N GLN A 370 34.49 30.79 -16.46
CA GLN A 370 35.10 31.89 -15.75
C GLN A 370 36.08 32.61 -16.66
N THR A 371 36.13 33.97 -16.54
CA THR A 371 37.01 34.79 -17.38
C THR A 371 37.81 35.72 -16.49
N ILE A 372 39.14 35.74 -16.69
CA ILE A 372 40.06 36.65 -16.00
C ILE A 372 40.89 37.41 -16.99
N THR A 373 41.42 38.57 -16.56
CA THR A 373 42.40 39.32 -17.29
C THR A 373 43.79 39.14 -16.65
N ILE A 374 44.76 38.72 -17.45
CA ILE A 374 46.17 38.68 -17.05
C ILE A 374 46.84 39.95 -17.57
N ILE A 375 47.38 40.73 -16.64
CA ILE A 375 48.12 41.96 -16.97
C ILE A 375 49.56 41.59 -17.22
N ASP A 376 50.04 41.96 -18.40
CA ASP A 376 51.43 41.93 -18.80
C ASP A 376 52.22 42.96 -17.99
N ASP A 377 53.30 42.58 -17.38
CA ASP A 377 54.18 43.47 -16.61
C ASP A 377 55.54 43.76 -17.30
N ASP A 378 55.70 43.20 -18.49
CA ASP A 378 56.85 43.52 -19.37
C ASP A 378 56.60 44.76 -20.22
N ASP A 379 57.58 45.56 -20.37
CA ASP A 379 57.56 46.73 -21.24
C ASP A 379 58.75 46.66 -22.23
N ALA A 380 58.47 46.82 -23.52
CA ALA A 380 59.52 46.87 -24.53
C ALA A 380 60.35 48.18 -24.38
N GLY A 381 61.63 48.02 -24.24
CA GLY A 381 62.48 49.16 -24.01
C GLY A 381 63.97 48.83 -23.98
N LEU A 382 64.79 49.87 -23.79
CA LEU A 382 66.22 49.78 -23.61
C LEU A 382 66.58 50.14 -22.19
N VAL A 383 67.32 49.32 -21.49
CA VAL A 383 67.85 49.58 -20.18
C VAL A 383 69.33 49.85 -20.33
N PHE A 384 69.75 51.05 -19.90
CA PHE A 384 71.14 51.48 -19.94
C PHE A 384 71.77 51.26 -18.52
N GLY A 385 73.03 50.82 -18.52
CA GLY A 385 73.85 50.89 -17.32
C GLY A 385 74.09 52.34 -16.89
N ALA A 386 74.91 52.50 -15.89
CA ALA A 386 75.24 53.87 -15.41
C ALA A 386 75.66 54.77 -16.57
N VAL A 387 74.84 55.85 -16.85
CA VAL A 387 75.03 56.79 -17.98
C VAL A 387 75.52 58.17 -17.55
N ASP A 388 75.81 58.35 -16.24
CA ASP A 388 76.19 59.69 -15.74
C ASP A 388 77.70 59.90 -15.96
N GLY A 389 77.98 60.85 -16.89
CA GLY A 389 79.18 61.64 -16.95
C GLY A 389 80.46 60.84 -17.25
N PHE A 390 80.48 60.07 -18.33
CA PHE A 390 81.79 59.58 -18.82
C PHE A 390 82.71 60.75 -19.17
N THR A 391 83.86 60.86 -18.51
CA THR A 391 84.91 61.81 -18.90
C THR A 391 86.05 60.99 -19.49
N VAL A 392 86.31 61.17 -20.76
CA VAL A 392 87.49 60.68 -21.43
C VAL A 392 88.43 61.82 -21.76
N THR A 393 89.70 61.63 -21.64
CA THR A 393 90.71 62.65 -21.94
C THR A 393 91.37 62.39 -23.29
N GLU A 394 91.33 63.34 -24.15
CA GLU A 394 91.96 63.23 -25.48
C GLU A 394 93.43 62.85 -25.36
N GLY A 395 93.80 61.88 -26.15
CA GLY A 395 95.14 61.32 -26.15
C GLY A 395 95.45 60.31 -25.00
N SER A 396 94.41 60.00 -24.14
CA SER A 396 94.48 58.98 -23.13
C SER A 396 94.01 57.64 -23.69
N ALA A 397 94.58 56.54 -23.21
CA ALA A 397 94.11 55.18 -23.57
C ALA A 397 92.90 54.75 -22.71
N THR A 398 92.22 55.70 -22.01
CA THR A 398 91.08 55.40 -21.19
C THR A 398 89.83 55.35 -22.05
N GLU A 399 89.15 54.20 -22.05
CA GLU A 399 87.84 53.95 -22.71
C GLU A 399 86.74 54.15 -21.67
N ALA A 400 85.67 54.75 -22.10
CA ALA A 400 84.42 54.77 -21.35
C ALA A 400 83.46 53.73 -21.95
N SER A 401 82.87 52.88 -21.14
CA SER A 401 81.90 51.85 -21.56
C SER A 401 80.63 51.93 -20.73
N THR A 402 79.53 51.71 -21.38
CA THR A 402 78.23 51.43 -20.75
C THR A 402 77.65 50.15 -21.30
N THR A 403 76.66 49.57 -20.60
CA THR A 403 75.94 48.42 -21.08
C THR A 403 74.52 48.85 -21.54
N VAL A 404 74.05 48.27 -22.59
CA VAL A 404 72.66 48.35 -23.00
C VAL A 404 72.08 46.95 -23.09
N LYS A 405 70.90 46.76 -22.57
CA LYS A 405 70.12 45.53 -22.68
C LYS A 405 68.70 45.86 -23.04
N LEU A 406 67.94 44.93 -23.59
CA LEU A 406 66.53 45.05 -23.79
C LEU A 406 65.82 44.95 -22.44
N ALA A 407 64.71 45.62 -22.28
CA ALA A 407 63.90 45.56 -21.06
C ALA A 407 63.01 44.29 -21.04
N SER A 408 62.52 43.85 -22.20
CA SER A 408 61.77 42.60 -22.42
C SER A 408 62.42 41.73 -23.52
N GLN A 409 62.03 40.49 -23.63
CA GLN A 409 62.49 39.54 -24.66
C GLN A 409 61.87 39.96 -25.99
N PRO A 410 62.67 40.19 -27.05
CA PRO A 410 62.12 40.47 -28.36
C PRO A 410 61.66 39.20 -29.08
N THR A 411 60.66 39.30 -29.91
CA THR A 411 60.15 38.21 -30.79
C THR A 411 60.97 38.06 -32.07
N ASP A 412 61.87 39.06 -32.40
CA ASP A 412 62.75 39.05 -33.55
C ASP A 412 64.05 39.85 -33.23
N ASP A 413 65.03 39.81 -34.13
CA ASP A 413 66.34 40.51 -33.94
C ASP A 413 66.17 42.02 -33.77
N VAL A 414 66.81 42.56 -32.72
CA VAL A 414 66.83 43.98 -32.43
C VAL A 414 68.19 44.59 -32.74
N THR A 415 68.28 45.51 -33.69
CA THR A 415 69.48 46.23 -34.04
C THR A 415 69.54 47.55 -33.31
N ILE A 416 70.56 47.80 -32.52
CA ILE A 416 70.76 49.08 -31.83
C ILE A 416 71.85 49.84 -32.55
N ASN A 417 71.50 50.96 -33.19
CA ASN A 417 72.43 51.83 -33.86
C ASN A 417 73.04 52.82 -32.88
N LEU A 418 74.37 52.93 -32.80
CA LEU A 418 75.09 53.92 -31.98
C LEU A 418 75.61 55.04 -32.91
N GLY A 419 75.35 56.25 -32.49
CA GLY A 419 75.81 57.40 -33.22
C GLY A 419 76.30 58.48 -32.30
N SER A 420 77.34 59.22 -32.73
CA SER A 420 77.82 60.42 -32.02
C SER A 420 77.21 61.68 -32.65
N THR A 421 76.76 62.59 -31.80
CA THR A 421 76.29 63.92 -32.24
C THR A 421 77.44 64.82 -32.67
N ASN A 422 78.70 64.51 -32.25
CA ASN A 422 79.90 65.16 -32.70
C ASN A 422 80.82 64.17 -33.48
N ILE A 423 80.73 64.19 -34.79
CA ILE A 423 81.46 63.30 -35.69
C ILE A 423 82.95 63.62 -35.79
N LEU A 424 83.43 64.68 -35.13
CA LEU A 424 84.87 65.07 -35.14
C LEU A 424 85.59 64.53 -33.87
N GLU A 425 84.81 64.09 -32.86
CA GLU A 425 85.32 63.68 -31.58
C GLU A 425 84.92 62.24 -31.12
N GLY A 426 84.15 61.49 -31.92
CA GLY A 426 83.66 60.20 -31.49
C GLY A 426 83.49 59.16 -32.62
#